data_9b8bd98bdfe9cac1bdb88aacebf94679
#
_entry.id   9b8bd98bdfe9cac1bdb88aacebf94679
#
_cell.length_a   1.000
_cell.length_b   1.000
_cell.length_c   1.000
_cell.angle_alpha   90.00
_cell.angle_beta   90.00
_cell.angle_gamma   90.00
#
_symmetry.space_group_name_H-M   'P 1'
#
loop_
_entity.id
_entity.type
_entity.pdbx_description
1 polymer ?
#
loop_
_entity_poly.entity_id
_entity_poly.type
_entity_poly.pdbx_seq_one_letter_code
_entity_poly.pdbx_strand_id
1 'polypeptide(L)'
;MAYALRTRSVEVTVFEKSRGYGGRAATRGRYGCRYDHGANYFTSTSDRVERLVTAHLPSKNLVEIGRPVWHFDADGTISRPDPASTDSPKWTYRQGISRLGKLMARHSHADVRTQTRVTSLRRRKGHWEVRSSEGRSFSPFQVVALTPPAPQTAELLAASTGGGARVDRIQRAVEEVRYTSQFSFVFAFDRVLSRPGNFYGVRAVGHEHPLAWIGFEHDKPGHVKTGHSLVVVQTAPEWTASRVDRDPDMFVPEVKEWAEDVLVSDLRHPEWYDTQRWRYAQPASALEGEMVAAGAELGLLLAGDYVTGTGQVGSAIETGFDAAERAQSLL
;
A
#
# COMPACT_ATOMS: atom_id res chain seq x y z
N MET A 1 6.87 -9.09 8.82
CA MET A 1 7.21 -10.47 9.19
C MET A 1 8.69 -10.79 8.96
N ALA A 2 9.22 -10.90 7.74
CA ALA A 2 10.63 -11.29 7.49
C ALA A 2 11.63 -10.48 8.33
N TYR A 3 11.48 -9.16 8.37
CA TYR A 3 12.32 -8.29 9.21
C TYR A 3 12.25 -8.67 10.71
N ALA A 4 11.10 -9.01 11.24
CA ALA A 4 10.92 -9.39 12.64
C ALA A 4 11.61 -10.74 12.97
N LEU A 5 11.70 -11.62 11.99
CA LEU A 5 12.34 -12.94 12.12
C LEU A 5 13.88 -12.91 11.96
N ARG A 6 14.48 -11.77 11.56
CA ARG A 6 15.91 -11.67 11.20
C ARG A 6 16.93 -12.09 12.28
N THR A 7 16.51 -12.04 13.53
CA THR A 7 17.35 -12.42 14.69
C THR A 7 17.10 -13.85 15.16
N ARG A 8 16.31 -14.61 14.44
CA ARG A 8 15.97 -16.00 14.75
C ARG A 8 16.74 -16.95 13.86
N SER A 9 16.98 -18.16 14.32
CA SER A 9 17.61 -19.23 13.55
C SER A 9 16.62 -19.87 12.57
N VAL A 10 16.03 -19.05 11.69
CA VAL A 10 15.04 -19.48 10.69
C VAL A 10 15.43 -18.92 9.33
N GLU A 11 15.30 -19.75 8.28
CA GLU A 11 15.47 -19.32 6.91
C GLU A 11 14.17 -18.73 6.39
N VAL A 12 14.23 -17.51 5.86
CA VAL A 12 13.06 -16.81 5.33
C VAL A 12 13.25 -16.56 3.84
N THR A 13 12.29 -17.04 3.03
CA THR A 13 12.19 -16.69 1.61
C THR A 13 10.95 -15.82 1.39
N VAL A 14 11.12 -14.73 0.66
CA VAL A 14 10.02 -13.84 0.25
C VAL A 14 9.85 -13.91 -1.25
N PHE A 15 8.65 -14.23 -1.71
CA PHE A 15 8.29 -14.23 -3.13
C PHE A 15 7.51 -12.96 -3.45
N GLU A 16 8.01 -12.14 -4.38
CA GLU A 16 7.36 -10.91 -4.83
C GLU A 16 7.15 -10.98 -6.35
N LYS A 17 5.89 -10.81 -6.79
CA LYS A 17 5.54 -10.87 -8.22
C LYS A 17 6.10 -9.71 -9.04
N SER A 18 6.28 -8.56 -8.41
CA SER A 18 6.76 -7.33 -9.04
C SER A 18 8.28 -7.25 -9.03
N ARG A 19 8.84 -6.37 -9.85
CA ARG A 19 10.28 -6.03 -9.79
C ARG A 19 10.64 -5.18 -8.56
N GLY A 20 9.64 -4.50 -7.97
CA GLY A 20 9.81 -3.56 -6.85
C GLY A 20 9.24 -4.09 -5.55
N TYR A 21 9.68 -3.51 -4.45
CA TYR A 21 9.25 -3.84 -3.10
C TYR A 21 8.16 -2.87 -2.63
N GLY A 22 7.35 -3.28 -1.65
CA GLY A 22 6.43 -2.41 -0.93
C GLY A 22 4.98 -2.45 -1.43
N GLY A 23 4.69 -3.16 -2.53
CA GLY A 23 3.32 -3.29 -3.04
C GLY A 23 2.69 -1.93 -3.34
N ARG A 24 1.62 -1.58 -2.59
CA ARG A 24 0.91 -0.30 -2.73
C ARG A 24 1.63 0.90 -2.12
N ALA A 25 2.60 0.72 -1.25
CA ALA A 25 3.57 1.75 -0.88
C ALA A 25 4.58 1.93 -2.02
N ALA A 26 4.12 2.55 -3.12
CA ALA A 26 4.78 2.54 -4.41
C ALA A 26 5.20 3.94 -4.85
N THR A 27 6.47 4.05 -5.25
CA THR A 27 7.06 5.25 -5.83
C THR A 27 7.47 5.00 -7.26
N ARG A 28 7.22 5.95 -8.14
CA ARG A 28 7.75 5.97 -9.51
C ARG A 28 8.70 7.16 -9.68
N GLY A 29 9.68 7.02 -10.54
CA GLY A 29 10.57 8.10 -10.95
C GLY A 29 10.41 8.39 -12.44
N ARG A 30 10.24 9.66 -12.81
CA ARG A 30 10.13 10.10 -14.20
C ARG A 30 10.68 11.52 -14.35
N TYR A 31 11.46 11.76 -15.38
CA TYR A 31 12.03 13.08 -15.71
C TYR A 31 12.73 13.80 -14.54
N GLY A 32 13.43 13.02 -13.70
CA GLY A 32 14.12 13.55 -12.53
C GLY A 32 13.24 13.83 -11.30
N CYS A 33 11.93 13.66 -11.42
CA CYS A 33 10.98 13.70 -10.30
C CYS A 33 10.74 12.30 -9.71
N ARG A 34 10.28 12.27 -8.46
CA ARG A 34 9.74 11.09 -7.80
C ARG A 34 8.35 11.41 -7.27
N TYR A 35 7.47 10.42 -7.27
CA TYR A 35 6.12 10.56 -6.76
C TYR A 35 5.58 9.25 -6.22
N ASP A 36 4.85 9.38 -5.12
CA ASP A 36 4.20 8.27 -4.46
C ASP A 36 2.77 8.17 -5.00
N HIS A 37 2.56 7.23 -5.92
CA HIS A 37 1.29 7.10 -6.65
C HIS A 37 0.34 6.05 -6.06
N GLY A 38 0.75 5.38 -4.97
CA GLY A 38 -0.10 4.51 -4.16
C GLY A 38 -0.41 5.17 -2.82
N ALA A 39 0.15 4.67 -1.73
CA ALA A 39 0.11 5.37 -0.45
C ALA A 39 0.93 6.66 -0.54
N ASN A 40 0.32 7.78 -0.17
CA ASN A 40 0.96 9.11 -0.29
C ASN A 40 1.97 9.37 0.84
N TYR A 41 1.73 8.79 1.99
CA TYR A 41 2.57 8.83 3.19
C TYR A 41 2.22 7.63 4.08
N PHE A 42 2.94 7.45 5.16
CA PHE A 42 2.54 6.55 6.24
C PHE A 42 2.60 7.26 7.58
N THR A 43 1.81 6.77 8.52
CA THR A 43 1.79 7.18 9.92
C THR A 43 2.17 6.00 10.79
N SER A 44 2.64 6.27 12.00
CA SER A 44 2.83 5.24 13.01
C SER A 44 1.47 4.87 13.62
N THR A 45 1.14 3.59 13.57
CA THR A 45 -0.08 3.05 14.17
C THR A 45 0.16 2.54 15.60
N SER A 46 1.42 2.40 15.97
CA SER A 46 1.88 2.00 17.30
C SER A 46 3.34 2.39 17.53
N ASP A 47 3.77 2.32 18.80
CA ASP A 47 5.18 2.49 19.19
C ASP A 47 6.10 1.50 18.48
N ARG A 48 5.61 0.30 18.16
CA ARG A 48 6.39 -0.74 17.46
C ARG A 48 6.71 -0.32 16.03
N VAL A 49 5.75 0.24 15.33
CA VAL A 49 5.94 0.77 13.96
C VAL A 49 6.80 2.02 14.01
N GLU A 50 6.59 2.91 14.96
CA GLU A 50 7.38 4.12 15.11
C GLU A 50 8.87 3.78 15.35
N ARG A 51 9.17 2.92 16.32
CA ARG A 51 10.55 2.46 16.57
C ARG A 51 11.16 1.76 15.36
N LEU A 52 10.37 1.01 14.58
CA LEU A 52 10.88 0.40 13.36
C LEU A 52 11.45 1.46 12.41
N VAL A 53 10.72 2.52 12.14
CA VAL A 53 11.08 3.50 11.10
C VAL A 53 12.06 4.57 11.59
N THR A 54 12.03 4.91 12.88
CA THR A 54 12.86 5.99 13.46
C THR A 54 14.18 5.49 14.06
N ALA A 55 14.19 4.26 14.59
CA ALA A 55 15.33 3.73 15.35
C ALA A 55 15.95 2.46 14.74
N HIS A 56 15.15 1.56 14.19
CA HIS A 56 15.66 0.26 13.75
C HIS A 56 16.06 0.21 12.28
N LEU A 57 15.40 0.97 11.42
CA LEU A 57 15.78 1.13 10.02
C LEU A 57 16.63 2.40 9.85
N PRO A 58 17.49 2.47 8.82
CA PRO A 58 18.23 3.69 8.50
C PRO A 58 17.31 4.89 8.27
N SER A 59 17.32 5.84 9.21
CA SER A 59 16.42 7.00 9.21
C SER A 59 16.99 8.25 8.49
N LYS A 60 18.24 8.25 8.02
CA LYS A 60 18.90 9.41 7.38
C LYS A 60 18.08 10.08 6.27
N ASN A 61 17.26 9.30 5.57
CA ASN A 61 16.42 9.79 4.47
C ASN A 61 14.91 9.70 4.79
N LEU A 62 14.56 9.35 6.02
CA LEU A 62 13.19 9.46 6.52
C LEU A 62 12.85 10.94 6.63
N VAL A 63 11.67 11.32 6.19
CA VAL A 63 11.22 12.71 6.12
C VAL A 63 9.83 12.80 6.70
N GLU A 64 9.66 13.73 7.60
CA GLU A 64 8.33 14.15 8.03
C GLU A 64 7.79 15.20 7.04
N ILE A 65 6.52 15.02 6.63
CA ILE A 65 5.81 16.00 5.84
C ILE A 65 5.22 17.02 6.80
N GLY A 66 5.92 18.13 7.00
CA GLY A 66 5.60 19.13 8.03
C GLY A 66 4.36 19.98 7.77
N ARG A 67 3.50 19.60 6.82
CA ARG A 67 2.24 20.31 6.50
C ARG A 67 1.02 19.44 6.78
N PRO A 68 -0.09 20.03 7.22
CA PRO A 68 -1.32 19.31 7.51
C PRO A 68 -1.99 18.77 6.24
N VAL A 69 -2.89 17.83 6.43
CA VAL A 69 -3.90 17.44 5.44
C VAL A 69 -5.20 18.15 5.83
N TRP A 70 -5.77 18.87 4.87
CA TRP A 70 -7.07 19.50 5.03
C TRP A 70 -8.16 18.64 4.38
N HIS A 71 -9.40 19.12 4.42
CA HIS A 71 -10.57 18.46 3.87
C HIS A 71 -11.16 19.28 2.74
N PHE A 72 -11.93 18.63 1.86
CA PHE A 72 -12.84 19.29 0.92
C PHE A 72 -14.17 18.53 0.89
N ASP A 73 -15.24 19.23 0.66
CA ASP A 73 -16.59 18.68 0.62
C ASP A 73 -17.06 18.29 -0.79
N ALA A 74 -18.33 17.94 -0.95
CA ALA A 74 -18.92 17.55 -2.22
C ALA A 74 -18.84 18.64 -3.31
N ASP A 75 -18.85 19.90 -2.91
CA ASP A 75 -18.75 21.07 -3.81
C ASP A 75 -17.28 21.48 -4.07
N GLY A 76 -16.31 20.76 -3.51
CA GLY A 76 -14.89 21.08 -3.63
C GLY A 76 -14.39 22.15 -2.67
N THR A 77 -15.23 22.61 -1.73
CA THR A 77 -14.85 23.68 -0.78
C THR A 77 -13.86 23.15 0.26
N ILE A 78 -12.68 23.79 0.31
CA ILE A 78 -11.60 23.38 1.22
C ILE A 78 -11.84 23.95 2.63
N SER A 79 -11.67 23.09 3.63
CA SER A 79 -11.76 23.44 5.06
C SER A 79 -10.61 22.86 5.87
N ARG A 80 -10.25 23.51 6.97
CA ARG A 80 -9.26 22.98 7.91
C ARG A 80 -9.89 21.87 8.75
N PRO A 81 -9.14 20.80 9.08
CA PRO A 81 -9.59 19.83 10.07
C PRO A 81 -9.73 20.50 11.45
N ASP A 82 -10.51 19.88 12.32
CA ASP A 82 -10.64 20.31 13.71
C ASP A 82 -9.23 20.32 14.36
N PRO A 83 -8.80 21.41 15.01
CA PRO A 83 -7.54 21.47 15.75
C PRO A 83 -7.40 20.40 16.84
N ALA A 84 -8.50 19.86 17.35
CA ALA A 84 -8.50 18.74 18.29
C ALA A 84 -8.19 17.38 17.62
N SER A 85 -8.27 17.28 16.29
CA SER A 85 -7.82 16.09 15.59
C SER A 85 -6.31 16.03 15.65
N THR A 86 -5.76 15.04 16.36
CA THR A 86 -4.31 14.81 16.47
C THR A 86 -3.71 14.58 15.09
N ASP A 87 -2.94 15.53 14.61
CA ASP A 87 -2.21 15.43 13.35
C ASP A 87 -0.94 14.57 13.60
N SER A 88 -1.09 13.25 13.51
CA SER A 88 0.04 12.32 13.65
C SER A 88 1.11 12.62 12.60
N PRO A 89 2.41 12.48 12.93
CA PRO A 89 3.49 12.67 11.98
C PRO A 89 3.29 11.85 10.71
N LYS A 90 3.40 12.50 9.56
CA LYS A 90 3.29 11.89 8.23
C LYS A 90 4.69 11.65 7.69
N TRP A 91 5.01 10.39 7.49
CA TRP A 91 6.35 9.98 7.06
C TRP A 91 6.39 9.56 5.59
N THR A 92 7.48 9.91 4.94
CA THR A 92 7.94 9.34 3.67
C THR A 92 9.47 9.27 3.67
N TYR A 93 10.08 8.92 2.54
CA TYR A 93 11.52 8.97 2.34
C TYR A 93 11.87 9.92 1.20
N ARG A 94 13.05 10.54 1.24
CA ARG A 94 13.57 11.37 0.12
C ARG A 94 13.60 10.62 -1.21
N GLN A 95 13.65 9.28 -1.17
CA GLN A 95 13.61 8.40 -2.34
C GLN A 95 12.21 7.85 -2.63
N GLY A 96 11.19 8.34 -1.95
CA GLY A 96 9.81 7.90 -2.03
C GLY A 96 9.46 6.78 -1.04
N ILE A 97 8.16 6.58 -0.83
CA ILE A 97 7.62 5.65 0.19
C ILE A 97 8.05 4.20 -0.04
N SER A 98 8.31 3.79 -1.29
CA SER A 98 8.80 2.44 -1.62
C SER A 98 10.15 2.11 -0.98
N ARG A 99 10.87 3.12 -0.49
CA ARG A 99 12.12 2.94 0.25
C ARG A 99 11.91 2.15 1.53
N LEU A 100 10.76 2.29 2.19
CA LEU A 100 10.42 1.52 3.38
C LEU A 100 10.48 0.01 3.12
N GLY A 101 9.79 -0.49 2.11
CA GLY A 101 9.81 -1.91 1.73
C GLY A 101 11.21 -2.39 1.36
N LYS A 102 11.99 -1.57 0.65
CA LYS A 102 13.39 -1.87 0.29
C LYS A 102 14.30 -1.98 1.52
N LEU A 103 14.12 -1.10 2.50
CA LEU A 103 14.89 -1.15 3.74
C LEU A 103 14.51 -2.38 4.58
N MET A 104 13.21 -2.65 4.72
CA MET A 104 12.74 -3.84 5.43
C MET A 104 13.27 -5.12 4.78
N ALA A 105 13.20 -5.24 3.45
CA ALA A 105 13.74 -6.39 2.72
C ALA A 105 15.26 -6.52 2.93
N ARG A 106 16.02 -5.46 2.74
CA ARG A 106 17.48 -5.46 2.90
C ARG A 106 17.94 -5.86 4.31
N HIS A 107 17.22 -5.38 5.33
CA HIS A 107 17.57 -5.63 6.74
C HIS A 107 16.88 -6.85 7.33
N SER A 108 16.10 -7.60 6.53
CA SER A 108 15.47 -8.85 6.99
C SER A 108 16.40 -10.06 6.91
N HIS A 109 17.51 -9.97 6.16
CA HIS A 109 18.39 -11.10 5.82
C HIS A 109 17.66 -12.26 5.09
N ALA A 110 16.45 -12.02 4.58
CA ALA A 110 15.68 -13.01 3.85
C ALA A 110 16.16 -13.16 2.40
N ASP A 111 15.99 -14.34 1.81
CA ASP A 111 16.11 -14.56 0.37
C ASP A 111 14.88 -13.94 -0.33
N VAL A 112 15.02 -12.75 -0.91
CA VAL A 112 13.93 -12.05 -1.57
C VAL A 112 13.97 -12.26 -3.08
N ARG A 113 12.99 -12.99 -3.58
CA ARG A 113 12.83 -13.34 -4.99
C ARG A 113 11.77 -12.46 -5.64
N THR A 114 12.19 -11.38 -6.26
CA THR A 114 11.32 -10.51 -7.07
C THR A 114 10.99 -11.19 -8.42
N GLN A 115 9.98 -10.65 -9.12
CA GLN A 115 9.49 -11.18 -10.40
C GLN A 115 9.08 -12.67 -10.31
N THR A 116 8.72 -13.13 -9.13
CA THR A 116 8.34 -14.51 -8.87
C THR A 116 6.88 -14.54 -8.38
N ARG A 117 5.96 -14.74 -9.32
CA ARG A 117 4.53 -14.85 -9.02
C ARG A 117 4.21 -16.25 -8.50
N VAL A 118 3.77 -16.36 -7.26
CA VAL A 118 3.23 -17.61 -6.71
C VAL A 118 1.81 -17.81 -7.23
N THR A 119 1.50 -19.02 -7.70
CA THR A 119 0.18 -19.38 -8.28
C THR A 119 -0.56 -20.43 -7.49
N SER A 120 0.13 -21.24 -6.69
CA SER A 120 -0.50 -22.22 -5.82
C SER A 120 0.42 -22.68 -4.69
N LEU A 121 -0.19 -23.24 -3.66
CA LEU A 121 0.48 -23.92 -2.56
C LEU A 121 0.05 -25.38 -2.55
N ARG A 122 0.94 -26.25 -2.09
CA ARG A 122 0.61 -27.64 -1.84
C ARG A 122 1.12 -28.06 -0.47
N ARG A 123 0.24 -28.59 0.38
CA ARG A 123 0.65 -29.16 1.66
C ARG A 123 0.84 -30.66 1.55
N ARG A 124 2.04 -31.12 1.89
CA ARG A 124 2.37 -32.56 1.85
C ARG A 124 3.31 -32.92 3.01
N LYS A 125 3.00 -34.01 3.71
CA LYS A 125 3.79 -34.50 4.86
C LYS A 125 4.11 -33.41 5.89
N GLY A 126 3.12 -32.53 6.20
CA GLY A 126 3.28 -31.49 7.19
C GLY A 126 3.96 -30.20 6.69
N HIS A 127 4.50 -30.17 5.48
CA HIS A 127 5.21 -29.02 4.89
C HIS A 127 4.45 -28.43 3.72
N TRP A 128 4.76 -27.16 3.41
CA TRP A 128 4.26 -26.47 2.25
C TRP A 128 5.27 -26.47 1.11
N GLU A 129 4.79 -26.67 -0.09
CA GLU A 129 5.45 -26.41 -1.35
C GLU A 129 4.81 -25.18 -2.00
N VAL A 130 5.62 -24.27 -2.48
CA VAL A 130 5.20 -23.05 -3.19
C VAL A 130 5.49 -23.22 -4.67
N ARG A 131 4.49 -22.99 -5.54
CA ARG A 131 4.65 -23.09 -6.99
C ARG A 131 4.51 -21.71 -7.63
N SER A 132 5.45 -21.36 -8.50
CA SER A 132 5.43 -20.12 -9.28
C SER A 132 4.72 -20.28 -10.63
N SER A 133 4.38 -19.14 -11.26
CA SER A 133 3.83 -19.09 -12.63
C SER A 133 4.76 -19.66 -13.70
N GLU A 134 6.05 -19.74 -13.43
CA GLU A 134 7.06 -20.35 -14.32
C GLU A 134 7.17 -21.87 -14.13
N GLY A 135 6.29 -22.48 -13.34
CA GLY A 135 6.30 -23.91 -13.04
C GLY A 135 7.39 -24.37 -12.06
N ARG A 136 8.15 -23.44 -11.46
CA ARG A 136 9.14 -23.80 -10.44
C ARG A 136 8.44 -24.13 -9.13
N SER A 137 8.93 -25.16 -8.44
CA SER A 137 8.50 -25.54 -7.09
C SER A 137 9.62 -25.27 -6.10
N PHE A 138 9.21 -24.70 -4.95
CA PHE A 138 10.10 -24.41 -3.82
C PHE A 138 9.55 -25.11 -2.58
N SER A 139 10.37 -25.89 -1.92
CA SER A 139 10.01 -26.68 -0.72
C SER A 139 11.25 -27.20 0.00
N PRO A 140 11.15 -27.65 1.24
CA PRO A 140 9.96 -27.56 2.09
C PRO A 140 9.87 -26.25 2.87
N PHE A 141 8.67 -25.78 3.18
CA PHE A 141 8.41 -24.69 4.12
C PHE A 141 7.55 -25.21 5.29
N GLN A 142 7.95 -24.93 6.50
CA GLN A 142 7.15 -25.25 7.70
C GLN A 142 5.98 -24.27 7.84
N VAL A 143 6.24 -22.98 7.55
CA VAL A 143 5.28 -21.87 7.64
C VAL A 143 5.25 -21.10 6.33
N VAL A 144 4.05 -20.76 5.88
CA VAL A 144 3.81 -19.83 4.76
C VAL A 144 2.91 -18.70 5.25
N ALA A 145 3.30 -17.46 4.99
CA ALA A 145 2.49 -16.27 5.26
C ALA A 145 2.01 -15.63 3.96
N LEU A 146 0.70 -15.44 3.84
CA LEU A 146 0.07 -14.81 2.68
C LEU A 146 -0.19 -13.33 2.96
N THR A 147 0.41 -12.48 2.13
CA THR A 147 0.34 -11.02 2.26
C THR A 147 -0.23 -10.28 1.05
N PRO A 148 -0.64 -10.94 -0.07
CA PRO A 148 -1.34 -10.24 -1.15
C PRO A 148 -2.71 -9.72 -0.67
N PRO A 149 -3.33 -8.76 -1.38
CA PRO A 149 -4.72 -8.38 -1.14
C PRO A 149 -5.66 -9.59 -1.07
N ALA A 150 -6.69 -9.52 -0.24
CA ALA A 150 -7.58 -10.66 0.02
C ALA A 150 -8.11 -11.36 -1.24
N PRO A 151 -8.57 -10.68 -2.31
CA PRO A 151 -9.00 -11.38 -3.52
C PRO A 151 -7.89 -12.22 -4.16
N GLN A 152 -6.66 -11.73 -4.18
CA GLN A 152 -5.51 -12.47 -4.71
C GLN A 152 -5.08 -13.63 -3.78
N THR A 153 -5.26 -13.46 -2.48
CA THR A 153 -5.04 -14.52 -1.49
C THR A 153 -6.08 -15.63 -1.64
N ALA A 154 -7.35 -15.28 -1.86
CA ALA A 154 -8.43 -16.24 -2.13
C ALA A 154 -8.17 -17.04 -3.41
N GLU A 155 -7.80 -16.37 -4.53
CA GLU A 155 -7.41 -17.03 -5.78
C GLU A 155 -6.26 -18.02 -5.58
N LEU A 156 -5.24 -17.62 -4.81
CA LEU A 156 -4.09 -18.48 -4.50
C LEU A 156 -4.51 -19.69 -3.69
N LEU A 157 -5.34 -19.52 -2.67
CA LEU A 157 -5.84 -20.61 -1.84
C LEU A 157 -6.76 -21.56 -2.62
N ALA A 158 -7.62 -21.04 -3.49
CA ALA A 158 -8.49 -21.83 -4.37
C ALA A 158 -7.70 -22.75 -5.32
N ALA A 159 -6.52 -22.29 -5.77
CA ALA A 159 -5.61 -23.07 -6.61
C ALA A 159 -4.70 -24.01 -5.80
N SER A 160 -4.81 -24.03 -4.48
CA SER A 160 -3.91 -24.76 -3.59
C SER A 160 -4.51 -26.12 -3.17
N THR A 161 -3.67 -27.03 -2.68
CA THR A 161 -4.09 -28.40 -2.33
C THR A 161 -3.44 -28.87 -1.02
N GLY A 162 -4.09 -29.88 -0.37
CA GLY A 162 -3.55 -30.56 0.81
C GLY A 162 -3.81 -29.85 2.14
N GLY A 163 -4.60 -28.77 2.15
CA GLY A 163 -4.99 -28.05 3.37
C GLY A 163 -6.31 -28.50 3.99
N GLY A 164 -7.12 -29.23 3.21
CA GLY A 164 -8.42 -29.76 3.65
C GLY A 164 -9.43 -28.67 4.00
N ALA A 165 -10.54 -29.07 4.64
CA ALA A 165 -11.67 -28.20 4.95
C ALA A 165 -11.30 -26.92 5.73
N ARG A 166 -10.17 -26.91 6.45
CA ARG A 166 -9.71 -25.71 7.17
C ARG A 166 -9.22 -24.64 6.21
N VAL A 167 -8.42 -25.00 5.20
CA VAL A 167 -7.97 -24.04 4.17
C VAL A 167 -9.14 -23.58 3.32
N ASP A 168 -10.10 -24.47 3.00
CA ASP A 168 -11.31 -24.11 2.26
C ASP A 168 -12.17 -23.09 3.03
N ARG A 169 -12.25 -23.21 4.36
CA ARG A 169 -12.96 -22.24 5.22
C ARG A 169 -12.24 -20.87 5.21
N ILE A 170 -10.91 -20.88 5.35
CA ILE A 170 -10.10 -19.66 5.27
C ILE A 170 -10.25 -19.00 3.90
N GLN A 171 -10.19 -19.77 2.83
CA GLN A 171 -10.32 -19.26 1.45
C GLN A 171 -11.65 -18.54 1.27
N ARG A 172 -12.79 -19.13 1.70
CA ARG A 172 -14.11 -18.49 1.63
C ARG A 172 -14.16 -17.20 2.45
N ALA A 173 -13.65 -17.21 3.68
CA ALA A 173 -13.64 -16.01 4.52
C ALA A 173 -12.79 -14.87 3.93
N VAL A 174 -11.66 -15.20 3.33
CA VAL A 174 -10.80 -14.21 2.64
C VAL A 174 -11.46 -13.69 1.36
N GLU A 175 -12.23 -14.52 0.65
CA GLU A 175 -12.97 -14.13 -0.56
C GLU A 175 -14.09 -13.13 -0.26
N GLU A 176 -14.67 -13.15 0.93
CA GLU A 176 -15.69 -12.20 1.38
C GLU A 176 -15.13 -10.81 1.68
N VAL A 177 -13.80 -10.67 1.87
CA VAL A 177 -13.18 -9.38 2.12
C VAL A 177 -13.20 -8.54 0.84
N ARG A 178 -13.96 -7.46 0.89
CA ARG A 178 -14.12 -6.54 -0.23
C ARG A 178 -12.99 -5.53 -0.28
N TYR A 179 -12.67 -5.12 -1.50
CA TYR A 179 -11.70 -4.07 -1.78
C TYR A 179 -12.33 -2.97 -2.64
N THR A 180 -11.94 -1.74 -2.37
CA THR A 180 -12.20 -0.63 -3.28
C THR A 180 -11.15 -0.57 -4.39
N SER A 181 -11.51 0.03 -5.51
CA SER A 181 -10.58 0.37 -6.58
C SER A 181 -10.36 1.88 -6.65
N GLN A 182 -9.23 2.31 -7.21
CA GLN A 182 -8.85 3.71 -7.30
C GLN A 182 -7.96 3.94 -8.51
N PHE A 183 -8.09 5.08 -9.16
CA PHE A 183 -7.08 5.59 -10.07
C PHE A 183 -6.23 6.65 -9.37
N SER A 184 -4.95 6.71 -9.75
CA SER A 184 -4.07 7.81 -9.38
C SER A 184 -3.62 8.51 -10.67
N PHE A 185 -3.72 9.81 -10.67
CA PHE A 185 -3.25 10.70 -11.74
C PHE A 185 -2.15 11.58 -11.17
N VAL A 186 -1.14 11.82 -11.98
CA VAL A 186 0.01 12.62 -11.60
C VAL A 186 0.18 13.70 -12.65
N PHE A 187 0.20 14.95 -12.24
CA PHE A 187 0.40 16.09 -13.12
C PHE A 187 1.65 16.85 -12.71
N ALA A 188 2.57 17.05 -13.64
CA ALA A 188 3.82 17.77 -13.41
C ALA A 188 3.84 19.09 -14.15
N PHE A 189 4.42 20.10 -13.51
CA PHE A 189 4.49 21.47 -14.02
C PHE A 189 5.90 22.03 -13.82
N ASP A 190 6.38 22.75 -14.81
CA ASP A 190 7.65 23.50 -14.79
C ASP A 190 7.55 24.84 -14.05
N ARG A 191 6.48 25.03 -13.29
CA ARG A 191 6.19 26.22 -12.49
C ARG A 191 5.74 25.87 -11.08
N VAL A 192 5.79 26.84 -10.19
CA VAL A 192 5.20 26.72 -8.86
C VAL A 192 3.70 26.97 -8.96
N LEU A 193 2.92 25.99 -8.54
CA LEU A 193 1.47 26.12 -8.44
C LEU A 193 1.07 26.87 -7.17
N SER A 194 0.09 27.77 -7.31
CA SER A 194 -0.60 28.35 -6.16
C SER A 194 -1.50 27.31 -5.48
N ARG A 195 -1.79 27.53 -4.20
CA ARG A 195 -2.78 26.74 -3.47
C ARG A 195 -3.51 27.64 -2.47
N PRO A 196 -4.78 27.33 -2.15
CA PRO A 196 -5.61 28.21 -1.32
C PRO A 196 -5.30 28.13 0.20
N GLY A 197 -4.21 27.48 0.58
CA GLY A 197 -3.83 27.35 1.98
C GLY A 197 -2.49 26.63 2.21
N ASN A 198 -2.08 26.58 3.48
CA ASN A 198 -0.82 25.94 3.87
C ASN A 198 -1.07 24.47 4.28
N PHE A 199 -1.33 23.61 3.31
CA PHE A 199 -1.53 22.16 3.51
C PHE A 199 -0.65 21.35 2.54
N TYR A 200 -0.34 20.12 2.91
CA TYR A 200 0.33 19.13 2.04
C TYR A 200 -0.65 18.55 1.02
N GLY A 201 -1.86 18.28 1.42
CA GLY A 201 -2.90 17.73 0.57
C GLY A 201 -4.28 17.94 1.17
N VAL A 202 -5.28 17.61 0.38
CA VAL A 202 -6.68 17.66 0.79
C VAL A 202 -7.35 16.31 0.54
N ARG A 203 -8.24 15.91 1.46
CA ARG A 203 -9.01 14.67 1.40
C ARG A 203 -10.49 15.00 1.34
N ALA A 204 -11.23 14.29 0.49
CA ALA A 204 -12.68 14.39 0.47
C ALA A 204 -13.30 14.00 1.82
N VAL A 205 -14.30 14.73 2.23
CA VAL A 205 -15.23 14.35 3.31
C VAL A 205 -16.51 13.86 2.66
N GLY A 206 -16.93 12.64 2.99
CA GLY A 206 -18.04 11.99 2.30
C GLY A 206 -17.59 11.22 1.07
N HIS A 207 -18.57 10.82 0.24
CA HIS A 207 -18.36 9.97 -0.92
C HIS A 207 -18.92 10.56 -2.22
N GLU A 208 -19.43 11.78 -2.16
CA GLU A 208 -20.15 12.41 -3.27
C GLU A 208 -19.21 13.00 -4.32
N HIS A 209 -18.05 13.50 -3.90
CA HIS A 209 -17.08 14.06 -4.85
C HIS A 209 -16.31 12.96 -5.60
N PRO A 210 -16.09 13.10 -6.94
CA PRO A 210 -15.38 12.08 -7.73
C PRO A 210 -13.89 11.91 -7.37
N LEU A 211 -13.29 12.88 -6.67
CA LEU A 211 -11.94 12.79 -6.12
C LEU A 211 -11.98 12.44 -4.64
N ALA A 212 -11.03 11.62 -4.20
CA ALA A 212 -10.82 11.29 -2.78
C ALA A 212 -9.62 12.02 -2.17
N TRP A 213 -8.63 12.37 -3.00
CA TRP A 213 -7.36 12.93 -2.55
C TRP A 213 -6.69 13.80 -3.60
N ILE A 214 -6.10 14.91 -3.15
CA ILE A 214 -5.14 15.71 -3.93
C ILE A 214 -3.95 16.02 -3.03
N GLY A 215 -2.73 15.74 -3.48
CA GLY A 215 -1.50 15.98 -2.69
C GLY A 215 -0.37 16.57 -3.52
N PHE A 216 0.46 17.38 -2.88
CA PHE A 216 1.58 18.09 -3.48
C PHE A 216 2.91 17.37 -3.22
N GLU A 217 3.42 16.64 -4.21
CA GLU A 217 4.65 15.88 -4.08
C GLU A 217 5.90 16.76 -3.88
N HIS A 218 5.87 18.00 -4.34
CA HIS A 218 6.96 18.95 -4.12
C HIS A 218 7.12 19.44 -2.67
N ASP A 219 6.17 19.14 -1.80
CA ASP A 219 6.31 19.32 -0.35
C ASP A 219 7.12 18.20 0.32
N LYS A 220 7.38 17.12 -0.40
CA LYS A 220 8.24 16.02 0.08
C LYS A 220 9.69 16.29 -0.34
N PRO A 221 10.60 16.53 0.60
CA PRO A 221 12.00 16.82 0.29
C PRO A 221 12.65 15.75 -0.60
N GLY A 222 13.19 16.14 -1.74
CA GLY A 222 13.89 15.27 -2.68
C GLY A 222 12.99 14.59 -3.72
N HIS A 223 11.69 14.89 -3.75
CA HIS A 223 10.77 14.35 -4.74
C HIS A 223 10.75 15.16 -6.03
N VAL A 224 10.71 16.47 -5.93
CA VAL A 224 10.57 17.38 -7.08
C VAL A 224 11.65 18.46 -7.02
N LYS A 225 12.11 18.94 -8.16
CA LYS A 225 13.07 20.03 -8.27
C LYS A 225 12.46 21.36 -7.79
N THR A 226 13.29 22.21 -7.24
CA THR A 226 12.88 23.58 -6.88
C THR A 226 12.34 24.32 -8.12
N GLY A 227 11.28 25.09 -7.94
CA GLY A 227 10.61 25.84 -9.02
C GLY A 227 9.60 25.03 -9.83
N HIS A 228 9.48 23.72 -9.59
CA HIS A 228 8.51 22.84 -10.25
C HIS A 228 7.45 22.39 -9.25
N SER A 229 6.32 21.99 -9.79
CA SER A 229 5.24 21.37 -9.00
C SER A 229 4.85 20.01 -9.55
N LEU A 230 4.44 19.13 -8.66
CA LEU A 230 3.88 17.84 -9.01
C LEU A 230 2.71 17.56 -8.07
N VAL A 231 1.55 17.25 -8.66
CA VAL A 231 0.30 16.98 -7.95
C VAL A 231 -0.11 15.53 -8.19
N VAL A 232 -0.44 14.82 -7.12
CA VAL A 232 -1.03 13.47 -7.18
C VAL A 232 -2.51 13.59 -6.85
N VAL A 233 -3.36 13.16 -7.75
CA VAL A 233 -4.82 13.15 -7.61
C VAL A 233 -5.29 11.70 -7.58
N GLN A 234 -6.12 11.36 -6.59
CA GLN A 234 -6.70 10.03 -6.49
C GLN A 234 -8.21 10.12 -6.52
N THR A 235 -8.85 9.27 -7.34
CA THR A 235 -10.30 9.25 -7.52
C THR A 235 -11.01 8.58 -6.34
N ALA A 236 -12.28 8.92 -6.13
CA ALA A 236 -13.12 8.25 -5.17
C ALA A 236 -13.41 6.80 -5.58
N PRO A 237 -13.51 5.87 -4.61
CA PRO A 237 -13.84 4.48 -4.87
C PRO A 237 -15.16 4.30 -5.64
N GLU A 238 -16.18 5.04 -5.27
CA GLU A 238 -17.53 4.99 -5.85
C GLU A 238 -17.49 5.37 -7.34
N TRP A 239 -16.80 6.45 -7.66
CA TRP A 239 -16.61 6.87 -9.05
C TRP A 239 -15.79 5.84 -9.85
N THR A 240 -14.76 5.26 -9.23
CA THR A 240 -13.86 4.31 -9.89
C THR A 240 -14.49 2.95 -10.14
N ALA A 241 -15.39 2.50 -9.27
CA ALA A 241 -15.91 1.13 -9.28
C ALA A 241 -16.47 0.70 -10.64
N SER A 242 -17.25 1.56 -11.31
CA SER A 242 -17.82 1.30 -12.65
C SER A 242 -16.84 1.53 -13.80
N ARG A 243 -15.64 2.03 -13.54
CA ARG A 243 -14.65 2.47 -14.52
C ARG A 243 -13.33 1.73 -14.45
N VAL A 244 -13.15 0.87 -13.46
CA VAL A 244 -11.86 0.24 -13.12
C VAL A 244 -11.24 -0.57 -14.26
N ASP A 245 -12.04 -1.07 -15.19
CA ASP A 245 -11.56 -1.82 -16.36
C ASP A 245 -11.23 -0.96 -17.57
N ARG A 246 -11.61 0.32 -17.55
CA ARG A 246 -11.30 1.27 -18.62
C ARG A 246 -9.87 1.81 -18.48
N ASP A 247 -9.35 2.34 -19.59
CA ASP A 247 -8.04 3.00 -19.58
C ASP A 247 -8.12 4.30 -18.76
N PRO A 248 -7.32 4.46 -17.68
CA PRO A 248 -7.34 5.68 -16.88
C PRO A 248 -6.96 6.93 -17.68
N ASP A 249 -6.19 6.83 -18.76
CA ASP A 249 -5.80 7.96 -19.59
C ASP A 249 -7.01 8.66 -20.24
N MET A 250 -8.12 7.96 -20.42
CA MET A 250 -9.38 8.55 -20.91
C MET A 250 -9.96 9.61 -19.97
N PHE A 251 -9.63 9.55 -18.69
CA PHE A 251 -10.19 10.41 -17.64
C PHE A 251 -9.27 11.56 -17.25
N VAL A 252 -8.10 11.68 -17.87
CA VAL A 252 -7.13 12.73 -17.57
C VAL A 252 -7.70 14.15 -17.66
N PRO A 253 -8.47 14.52 -18.73
CA PRO A 253 -9.06 15.86 -18.81
C PRO A 253 -10.04 16.16 -17.68
N GLU A 254 -10.96 15.25 -17.41
CA GLU A 254 -12.02 15.37 -16.42
C GLU A 254 -11.44 15.46 -14.99
N VAL A 255 -10.51 14.55 -14.65
CA VAL A 255 -9.85 14.54 -13.33
C VAL A 255 -9.01 15.79 -13.10
N LYS A 256 -8.38 16.30 -14.15
CA LYS A 256 -7.62 17.54 -14.07
C LYS A 256 -8.53 18.73 -13.79
N GLU A 257 -9.68 18.83 -14.47
CA GLU A 257 -10.68 19.88 -14.26
C GLU A 257 -11.20 19.88 -12.81
N TRP A 258 -11.62 18.73 -12.29
CA TRP A 258 -12.04 18.64 -10.87
C TRP A 258 -10.93 19.04 -9.89
N ALA A 259 -9.69 18.70 -10.19
CA ALA A 259 -8.57 19.11 -9.34
C ALA A 259 -8.29 20.62 -9.42
N GLU A 260 -8.49 21.25 -10.60
CA GLU A 260 -8.45 22.70 -10.78
C GLU A 260 -9.51 23.39 -9.93
N ASP A 261 -10.74 22.88 -9.96
CA ASP A 261 -11.86 23.44 -9.21
C ASP A 261 -11.61 23.38 -7.69
N VAL A 262 -11.25 22.20 -7.17
CA VAL A 262 -10.95 22.03 -5.73
C VAL A 262 -9.78 22.90 -5.28
N LEU A 263 -8.70 22.96 -6.05
CA LEU A 263 -7.50 23.71 -5.67
C LEU A 263 -7.60 25.21 -5.96
N VAL A 264 -8.58 25.63 -6.74
CA VAL A 264 -8.67 27.00 -7.28
C VAL A 264 -7.32 27.41 -7.88
N SER A 265 -6.75 26.52 -8.68
CA SER A 265 -5.39 26.63 -9.20
C SER A 265 -5.33 26.21 -10.67
N ASP A 266 -4.58 26.92 -11.48
CA ASP A 266 -4.40 26.60 -12.90
C ASP A 266 -3.57 25.33 -13.07
N LEU A 267 -4.19 24.21 -13.40
CA LEU A 267 -3.56 22.95 -13.77
C LEU A 267 -3.53 22.71 -15.29
N ARG A 268 -3.84 23.73 -16.10
CA ARG A 268 -3.73 23.64 -17.55
C ARG A 268 -2.28 23.45 -17.97
N HIS A 269 -2.09 22.71 -19.05
CA HIS A 269 -0.79 22.48 -19.67
C HIS A 269 0.27 21.88 -18.74
N PRO A 270 0.00 20.69 -18.15
CA PRO A 270 1.06 19.96 -17.46
C PRO A 270 2.17 19.61 -18.46
N GLU A 271 3.43 19.71 -18.04
CA GLU A 271 4.59 19.29 -18.83
C GLU A 271 4.49 17.81 -19.22
N TRP A 272 4.01 17.01 -18.28
CA TRP A 272 3.67 15.60 -18.49
C TRP A 272 2.68 15.12 -17.41
N TYR A 273 2.06 14.00 -17.71
CA TYR A 273 1.23 13.29 -16.74
C TYR A 273 1.57 11.80 -16.69
N ASP A 274 1.10 11.12 -15.68
CA ASP A 274 1.18 9.67 -15.51
C ASP A 274 -0.08 9.16 -14.83
N THR A 275 -0.45 7.91 -15.10
CA THR A 275 -1.63 7.29 -14.53
C THR A 275 -1.33 5.94 -13.92
N GLN A 276 -2.12 5.55 -12.92
CA GLN A 276 -2.02 4.23 -12.30
C GLN A 276 -3.39 3.72 -11.90
N ARG A 277 -3.66 2.47 -12.24
CA ARG A 277 -4.84 1.73 -11.79
C ARG A 277 -4.51 0.89 -10.56
N TRP A 278 -5.28 1.07 -9.51
CA TRP A 278 -5.26 0.26 -8.30
C TRP A 278 -6.56 -0.53 -8.19
N ARG A 279 -6.60 -1.77 -8.72
CA ARG A 279 -7.79 -2.62 -8.65
C ARG A 279 -8.15 -2.98 -7.21
N TYR A 280 -7.16 -3.18 -6.37
CA TYR A 280 -7.29 -3.47 -4.94
C TYR A 280 -6.60 -2.36 -4.15
N ALA A 281 -7.20 -1.17 -4.13
CA ALA A 281 -6.61 0.02 -3.51
C ALA A 281 -6.62 -0.09 -1.98
N GLN A 282 -7.79 -0.29 -1.41
CA GLN A 282 -7.97 -0.39 0.04
C GLN A 282 -9.00 -1.45 0.38
N PRO A 283 -8.84 -2.21 1.49
CA PRO A 283 -9.89 -3.09 1.99
C PRO A 283 -11.09 -2.25 2.45
N ALA A 284 -12.29 -2.70 2.11
CA ALA A 284 -13.56 -2.13 2.55
C ALA A 284 -14.15 -2.88 3.76
N SER A 285 -13.55 -4.01 4.12
CA SER A 285 -13.88 -4.79 5.31
C SER A 285 -12.63 -5.48 5.85
N ALA A 286 -12.64 -5.84 7.12
CA ALA A 286 -11.60 -6.66 7.75
C ALA A 286 -11.91 -8.14 7.59
N LEU A 287 -10.87 -8.98 7.64
CA LEU A 287 -11.03 -10.41 7.84
C LEU A 287 -11.43 -10.66 9.31
N GLU A 288 -12.37 -11.57 9.53
CA GLU A 288 -12.74 -11.97 10.89
C GLU A 288 -11.54 -12.51 11.68
N GLY A 289 -11.38 -12.06 12.92
CA GLY A 289 -10.20 -12.35 13.75
C GLY A 289 -9.97 -13.85 13.97
N GLU A 290 -11.03 -14.64 14.06
CA GLU A 290 -10.95 -16.10 14.17
C GLU A 290 -10.25 -16.72 12.94
N MET A 291 -10.53 -16.20 11.74
CA MET A 291 -9.95 -16.70 10.50
C MET A 291 -8.47 -16.36 10.37
N VAL A 292 -8.01 -15.26 10.97
CA VAL A 292 -6.58 -14.88 10.97
C VAL A 292 -5.72 -15.94 11.66
N ALA A 293 -6.25 -16.58 12.68
CA ALA A 293 -5.55 -17.63 13.44
C ALA A 293 -5.83 -19.06 12.94
N ALA A 294 -6.91 -19.26 12.17
CA ALA A 294 -7.40 -20.58 11.80
C ALA A 294 -6.40 -21.47 11.04
N GLY A 295 -5.46 -20.88 10.32
CA GLY A 295 -4.42 -21.58 9.56
C GLY A 295 -3.16 -21.92 10.34
N ALA A 296 -2.98 -21.39 11.56
CA ALA A 296 -1.72 -21.47 12.29
C ALA A 296 -1.25 -22.92 12.52
N GLU A 297 -2.12 -23.83 12.97
CA GLU A 297 -1.77 -25.25 13.16
C GLU A 297 -1.32 -25.97 11.89
N LEU A 298 -1.66 -25.41 10.72
CA LEU A 298 -1.19 -25.91 9.43
C LEU A 298 0.11 -25.22 8.98
N GLY A 299 0.61 -24.24 9.73
CA GLY A 299 1.68 -23.36 9.30
C GLY A 299 1.25 -22.39 8.19
N LEU A 300 -0.03 -22.04 8.09
CA LEU A 300 -0.57 -21.06 7.15
C LEU A 300 -0.97 -19.80 7.93
N LEU A 301 -0.30 -18.68 7.63
CA LEU A 301 -0.51 -17.40 8.28
C LEU A 301 -1.03 -16.37 7.29
N LEU A 302 -1.81 -15.43 7.78
CA LEU A 302 -2.35 -14.30 7.00
C LEU A 302 -1.83 -12.99 7.60
N ALA A 303 -1.40 -12.08 6.74
CA ALA A 303 -0.98 -10.74 7.12
C ALA A 303 -1.23 -9.76 5.96
N GLY A 304 -1.33 -8.48 6.27
CA GLY A 304 -1.63 -7.44 5.31
C GLY A 304 -2.75 -6.54 5.81
N ASP A 305 -3.05 -5.51 5.05
CA ASP A 305 -4.06 -4.51 5.42
C ASP A 305 -5.48 -5.06 5.53
N TYR A 306 -5.80 -6.14 4.81
CA TYR A 306 -7.10 -6.78 4.87
C TYR A 306 -7.39 -7.47 6.20
N VAL A 307 -6.36 -7.78 6.97
CA VAL A 307 -6.53 -8.36 8.31
C VAL A 307 -7.16 -7.34 9.25
N THR A 308 -6.79 -6.06 9.11
CA THR A 308 -7.33 -4.96 9.92
C THR A 308 -8.44 -4.18 9.23
N GLY A 309 -8.56 -4.27 7.91
CA GLY A 309 -9.55 -3.52 7.12
C GLY A 309 -9.27 -2.03 6.97
N THR A 310 -8.07 -1.55 7.32
CA THR A 310 -7.80 -0.10 7.42
C THR A 310 -7.11 0.51 6.20
N GLY A 311 -6.52 -0.29 5.32
CA GLY A 311 -5.78 0.20 4.14
C GLY A 311 -4.53 1.02 4.46
N GLN A 312 -4.00 0.95 5.67
CA GLN A 312 -2.85 1.75 6.13
C GLN A 312 -1.55 0.95 6.11
N VAL A 313 -0.45 1.62 5.74
CA VAL A 313 0.89 1.01 5.72
C VAL A 313 1.33 0.56 7.12
N GLY A 314 1.08 1.38 8.14
CA GLY A 314 1.37 1.04 9.54
C GLY A 314 0.65 -0.22 9.99
N SER A 315 -0.65 -0.32 9.73
CA SER A 315 -1.47 -1.50 10.08
C SER A 315 -0.99 -2.77 9.37
N ALA A 316 -0.62 -2.68 8.09
CA ALA A 316 -0.03 -3.81 7.37
C ALA A 316 1.30 -4.28 7.97
N ILE A 317 2.12 -3.36 8.49
CA ILE A 317 3.36 -3.69 9.22
C ILE A 317 3.04 -4.40 10.52
N GLU A 318 2.04 -3.93 11.28
CA GLU A 318 1.60 -4.56 12.54
C GLU A 318 1.20 -6.02 12.32
N THR A 319 0.33 -6.29 11.35
CA THR A 319 -0.07 -7.67 11.04
C THR A 319 1.12 -8.54 10.63
N GLY A 320 2.14 -7.94 10.01
CA GLY A 320 3.40 -8.62 9.70
C GLY A 320 4.23 -8.96 10.94
N PHE A 321 4.21 -8.12 11.98
CA PHE A 321 4.83 -8.43 13.27
C PHE A 321 4.05 -9.56 13.98
N ASP A 322 2.72 -9.47 14.02
CA ASP A 322 1.88 -10.48 14.66
C ASP A 322 2.03 -11.87 13.99
N ALA A 323 2.14 -11.87 12.64
CA ALA A 323 2.42 -13.11 11.90
C ALA A 323 3.84 -13.65 12.22
N ALA A 324 4.82 -12.79 12.51
CA ALA A 324 6.14 -13.25 12.92
C ALA A 324 6.12 -13.90 14.31
N GLU A 325 5.39 -13.31 15.25
CA GLU A 325 5.22 -13.87 16.60
C GLU A 325 4.55 -15.25 16.56
N ARG A 326 3.47 -15.38 15.76
CA ARG A 326 2.82 -16.68 15.53
C ARG A 326 3.75 -17.69 14.85
N ALA A 327 4.53 -17.27 13.84
CA ALA A 327 5.50 -18.16 13.21
C ALA A 327 6.54 -18.68 14.19
N GLN A 328 7.04 -17.84 15.11
CA GLN A 328 8.00 -18.26 16.15
C GLN A 328 7.45 -19.32 17.10
N SER A 329 6.15 -19.31 17.38
CA SER A 329 5.52 -20.32 18.24
C SER A 329 5.30 -21.66 17.52
N LEU A 330 5.47 -21.71 16.19
CA LEU A 330 5.30 -22.89 15.35
C LEU A 330 6.62 -23.53 14.93
N LEU A 331 7.73 -22.83 15.07
CA LEU A 331 9.09 -23.24 14.65
C LEU A 331 9.93 -23.65 15.85
#